data_7ed105f12190e7d0b06873fb5e6e105c
#
_entry.id   7ed105f12190e7d0b06873fb5e6e105c
#
_cell.length_a   1.000
_cell.length_b   1.000
_cell.length_c   1.000
_cell.angle_alpha   90.00
_cell.angle_beta   90.00
_cell.angle_gamma   90.00
#
_symmetry.space_group_name_H-M   'P 1'
#
loop_
_entity.id
_entity.type
_entity.pdbx_description
1 polymer ?
#
loop_
_entity_poly.entity_id
_entity_poly.type
_entity_poly.pdbx_seq_one_letter_code
_entity_poly.pdbx_strand_id
1 'polypeptide(L)'
;MPVTLDHLRRYAVARSLFAPTTLKRALQKLGFVQADPIRAPARAQDLTLRHRVKNYRVGDLERRYAALGIAEDFFVNYGFVTADLQALMHPRTGVSRWSPARKARAQALLEFVRERGLVHPREVDAHFSHGSVTNYWGGSSSATTHLLDGMHYRGLLRVARRDAGSVSTRHTSTHPRR
;
A
#
# COMPACT_ATOMS: atom_id res chain seq x y z
N MET A 1 -8.69 8.57 -36.60
CA MET A 1 -10.09 8.20 -36.27
C MET A 1 -10.42 8.71 -34.87
N PRO A 2 -11.57 9.34 -34.64
CA PRO A 2 -11.95 9.78 -33.30
C PRO A 2 -12.22 8.58 -32.41
N VAL A 3 -11.81 8.69 -31.12
CA VAL A 3 -12.08 7.67 -30.12
C VAL A 3 -13.55 7.75 -29.72
N THR A 4 -14.29 6.64 -29.88
CA THR A 4 -15.70 6.55 -29.48
C THR A 4 -15.87 5.99 -28.09
N LEU A 5 -17.04 6.17 -27.47
CA LEU A 5 -17.38 5.58 -26.19
C LEU A 5 -17.32 4.04 -26.24
N ASP A 6 -17.67 3.44 -27.37
CA ASP A 6 -17.59 1.98 -27.55
C ASP A 6 -16.13 1.50 -27.57
N HIS A 7 -15.22 2.24 -28.17
CA HIS A 7 -13.78 1.95 -28.10
C HIS A 7 -13.27 1.97 -26.65
N LEU A 8 -13.71 2.97 -25.86
CA LEU A 8 -13.33 3.07 -24.45
C LEU A 8 -13.89 1.91 -23.62
N ARG A 9 -15.16 1.54 -23.84
CA ARG A 9 -15.79 0.39 -23.18
C ARG A 9 -15.06 -0.92 -23.48
N ARG A 10 -14.78 -1.21 -24.76
CA ARG A 10 -14.04 -2.40 -25.17
C ARG A 10 -12.64 -2.44 -24.55
N TYR A 11 -11.95 -1.31 -24.53
CA TYR A 11 -10.65 -1.19 -23.91
C TYR A 11 -10.73 -1.47 -22.40
N ALA A 12 -11.66 -0.87 -21.68
CA ALA A 12 -11.86 -1.09 -20.26
C ALA A 12 -12.17 -2.56 -19.92
N VAL A 13 -13.04 -3.19 -20.71
CA VAL A 13 -13.36 -4.63 -20.56
C VAL A 13 -12.13 -5.49 -20.81
N ALA A 14 -11.39 -5.25 -21.89
CA ALA A 14 -10.19 -6.02 -22.23
C ALA A 14 -9.08 -5.88 -21.16
N ARG A 15 -8.98 -4.71 -20.53
CA ARG A 15 -8.04 -4.47 -19.42
C ARG A 15 -8.47 -5.12 -18.11
N SER A 16 -9.78 -5.18 -17.85
CA SER A 16 -10.34 -5.61 -16.57
C SER A 16 -10.72 -7.07 -16.52
N LEU A 17 -11.23 -7.62 -17.65
CA LEU A 17 -11.76 -8.99 -17.77
C LEU A 17 -10.92 -9.82 -18.75
N PHE A 18 -9.63 -9.89 -18.50
CA PHE A 18 -8.72 -10.72 -19.30
C PHE A 18 -8.72 -12.19 -18.84
N ALA A 19 -8.33 -13.08 -19.74
CA ALA A 19 -8.20 -14.50 -19.44
C ALA A 19 -7.18 -14.76 -18.30
N PRO A 20 -7.43 -15.74 -17.43
CA PRO A 20 -6.54 -16.05 -16.31
C PRO A 20 -5.08 -16.27 -16.73
N THR A 21 -4.17 -15.62 -16.02
CA THR A 21 -2.73 -15.63 -16.28
C THR A 21 -1.94 -15.84 -14.98
N THR A 22 -0.64 -15.58 -14.97
CA THR A 22 0.15 -15.64 -13.73
C THR A 22 -0.16 -14.46 -12.82
N LEU A 23 0.03 -14.63 -11.51
CA LEU A 23 -0.22 -13.55 -10.52
C LEU A 23 0.53 -12.27 -10.87
N LYS A 24 1.83 -12.36 -11.20
CA LYS A 24 2.64 -11.20 -11.60
C LYS A 24 2.07 -10.49 -12.84
N ARG A 25 1.68 -11.23 -13.87
CA ARG A 25 1.09 -10.64 -15.09
C ARG A 25 -0.29 -10.04 -14.83
N ALA A 26 -1.09 -10.65 -13.97
CA ALA A 26 -2.39 -10.09 -13.60
C ALA A 26 -2.22 -8.74 -12.89
N LEU A 27 -1.30 -8.64 -11.93
CA LEU A 27 -0.97 -7.40 -11.24
C LEU A 27 -0.46 -6.32 -12.21
N GLN A 28 0.43 -6.67 -13.12
CA GLN A 28 0.93 -5.75 -14.15
C GLN A 28 -0.19 -5.23 -15.08
N LYS A 29 -1.13 -6.09 -15.46
CA LYS A 29 -2.27 -5.68 -16.30
C LYS A 29 -3.23 -4.76 -15.56
N LEU A 30 -3.50 -5.04 -14.28
CA LEU A 30 -4.40 -4.23 -13.46
C LEU A 30 -3.76 -2.91 -13.02
N GLY A 31 -2.44 -2.90 -12.78
CA GLY A 31 -1.70 -1.78 -12.21
C GLY A 31 -1.97 -1.57 -10.73
N PHE A 32 -3.22 -1.77 -10.29
CA PHE A 32 -3.68 -1.61 -8.92
C PHE A 32 -4.67 -2.72 -8.53
N VAL A 33 -4.56 -3.19 -7.29
CA VAL A 33 -5.52 -4.12 -6.66
C VAL A 33 -5.82 -3.62 -5.26
N GLN A 34 -7.08 -3.31 -4.99
CA GLN A 34 -7.51 -2.84 -3.67
C GLN A 34 -7.20 -3.86 -2.57
N ALA A 35 -6.65 -3.41 -1.46
CA ALA A 35 -6.49 -4.18 -0.25
C ALA A 35 -7.64 -3.88 0.71
N ASP A 36 -8.32 -4.92 1.20
CA ASP A 36 -9.39 -4.79 2.17
C ASP A 36 -9.21 -5.83 3.28
N PRO A 37 -9.22 -5.41 4.56
CA PRO A 37 -9.14 -6.33 5.68
C PRO A 37 -10.42 -7.14 5.89
N ILE A 38 -11.56 -6.69 5.35
CA ILE A 38 -12.86 -7.35 5.49
C ILE A 38 -12.83 -8.71 4.77
N ARG A 39 -13.24 -9.77 5.48
CA ARG A 39 -13.16 -11.16 5.00
C ARG A 39 -14.51 -11.78 4.65
N ALA A 40 -15.55 -11.01 4.58
CA ALA A 40 -16.90 -11.50 4.32
C ALA A 40 -17.41 -11.00 2.95
N PRO A 41 -17.50 -11.82 1.90
CA PRO A 41 -17.22 -13.28 1.85
C PRO A 41 -15.72 -13.61 1.72
N ALA A 42 -14.88 -12.70 1.22
CA ALA A 42 -13.43 -12.78 1.12
C ALA A 42 -12.85 -11.38 0.91
N ARG A 43 -11.53 -11.22 1.13
CA ARG A 43 -10.87 -9.92 0.93
C ARG A 43 -10.95 -9.47 -0.52
N ALA A 44 -11.05 -8.16 -0.77
CA ALA A 44 -11.18 -7.58 -2.11
C ALA A 44 -10.07 -8.03 -3.08
N GLN A 45 -8.82 -8.10 -2.61
CA GLN A 45 -7.70 -8.58 -3.41
C GLN A 45 -7.87 -10.05 -3.82
N ASP A 46 -8.34 -10.92 -2.93
CA ASP A 46 -8.55 -12.32 -3.24
C ASP A 46 -9.69 -12.50 -4.25
N LEU A 47 -10.80 -11.78 -4.09
CA LEU A 47 -11.92 -11.78 -5.03
C LEU A 47 -11.50 -11.27 -6.42
N THR A 48 -10.73 -10.18 -6.46
CA THR A 48 -10.24 -9.61 -7.72
C THR A 48 -9.30 -10.57 -8.46
N LEU A 49 -8.38 -11.21 -7.74
CA LEU A 49 -7.33 -12.03 -8.34
C LEU A 49 -7.80 -13.45 -8.67
N ARG A 50 -8.75 -13.99 -7.92
CA ARG A 50 -9.28 -15.34 -8.14
C ARG A 50 -9.70 -15.62 -9.59
N HIS A 51 -10.34 -14.66 -10.23
CA HIS A 51 -10.84 -14.79 -11.61
C HIS A 51 -9.80 -14.44 -12.68
N ARG A 52 -8.63 -13.92 -12.28
CA ARG A 52 -7.60 -13.39 -13.19
C ARG A 52 -6.27 -14.15 -13.10
N VAL A 53 -6.14 -15.04 -12.12
CA VAL A 53 -4.91 -15.79 -11.88
C VAL A 53 -5.20 -17.29 -11.90
N LYS A 54 -4.42 -18.03 -12.69
CA LYS A 54 -4.51 -19.48 -12.74
C LYS A 54 -4.16 -20.09 -11.38
N ASN A 55 -5.01 -21.00 -10.90
CA ASN A 55 -4.82 -21.73 -9.64
C ASN A 55 -4.60 -20.85 -8.42
N TYR A 56 -5.22 -19.64 -8.38
CA TYR A 56 -5.09 -18.71 -7.28
C TYR A 56 -5.65 -19.29 -5.98
N ARG A 57 -4.89 -19.18 -4.92
CA ARG A 57 -5.30 -19.52 -3.56
C ARG A 57 -5.32 -18.25 -2.69
N VAL A 58 -6.26 -18.20 -1.76
CA VAL A 58 -6.36 -17.10 -0.78
C VAL A 58 -5.01 -16.89 -0.09
N GLY A 59 -4.53 -15.66 -0.08
CA GLY A 59 -3.24 -15.27 0.51
C GLY A 59 -2.03 -15.47 -0.41
N ASP A 60 -2.18 -15.90 -1.66
CA ASP A 60 -1.04 -16.01 -2.59
C ASP A 60 -0.33 -14.70 -2.85
N LEU A 61 -1.09 -13.59 -2.86
CA LEU A 61 -0.53 -12.25 -3.04
C LEU A 61 0.43 -11.91 -1.90
N GLU A 62 0.00 -12.10 -0.66
CA GLU A 62 0.81 -11.75 0.52
C GLU A 62 2.02 -12.67 0.68
N ARG A 63 1.83 -13.97 0.48
CA ARG A 63 2.95 -14.93 0.53
C ARG A 63 4.04 -14.65 -0.48
N ARG A 64 3.68 -14.10 -1.63
CA ARG A 64 4.61 -13.83 -2.74
C ARG A 64 4.96 -12.35 -2.88
N TYR A 65 4.50 -11.50 -1.96
CA TYR A 65 4.59 -10.05 -2.02
C TYR A 65 5.97 -9.55 -2.45
N ALA A 66 7.03 -10.00 -1.78
CA ALA A 66 8.40 -9.55 -2.04
C ALA A 66 8.91 -9.86 -3.47
N ALA A 67 8.35 -10.89 -4.13
CA ALA A 67 8.79 -11.33 -5.47
C ALA A 67 7.95 -10.74 -6.61
N LEU A 68 6.88 -10.01 -6.30
CA LEU A 68 5.90 -9.58 -7.32
C LEU A 68 6.22 -8.22 -7.95
N GLY A 69 7.15 -7.44 -7.40
CA GLY A 69 7.47 -6.09 -7.87
C GLY A 69 6.30 -5.13 -7.68
N ILE A 70 5.62 -5.26 -6.54
CA ILE A 70 4.52 -4.41 -6.10
C ILE A 70 4.86 -3.70 -4.80
N ALA A 71 4.11 -2.66 -4.49
CA ALA A 71 4.15 -1.97 -3.22
C ALA A 71 2.72 -1.75 -2.71
N GLU A 72 2.55 -1.56 -1.42
CA GLU A 72 1.30 -1.08 -0.86
C GLU A 72 1.29 0.43 -0.86
N ASP A 73 0.20 1.03 -1.32
CA ASP A 73 0.05 2.48 -1.37
C ASP A 73 -1.42 2.91 -1.51
N PHE A 74 -1.66 4.21 -1.34
CA PHE A 74 -2.94 4.85 -1.59
C PHE A 74 -3.00 5.37 -3.03
N PHE A 75 -3.75 4.70 -3.89
CA PHE A 75 -4.03 5.15 -5.27
C PHE A 75 -5.48 5.64 -5.38
N VAL A 76 -6.41 4.81 -5.75
CA VAL A 76 -7.85 5.11 -5.63
C VAL A 76 -8.31 4.87 -4.19
N ASN A 77 -7.80 3.82 -3.61
CA ASN A 77 -7.94 3.39 -2.23
C ASN A 77 -6.62 2.83 -1.74
N TYR A 78 -6.56 2.30 -0.51
CA TYR A 78 -5.41 1.53 -0.07
C TYR A 78 -5.34 0.20 -0.83
N GLY A 79 -4.16 -0.16 -1.35
CA GLY A 79 -4.01 -1.38 -2.10
C GLY A 79 -2.59 -1.66 -2.59
N PHE A 80 -2.51 -2.63 -3.47
CA PHE A 80 -1.27 -3.09 -4.07
C PHE A 80 -1.12 -2.43 -5.45
N VAL A 81 -0.07 -1.64 -5.61
CA VAL A 81 0.30 -0.98 -6.86
C VAL A 81 1.55 -1.63 -7.46
N THR A 82 1.68 -1.62 -8.77
CA THR A 82 2.96 -2.01 -9.41
C THR A 82 4.04 -0.98 -9.08
N ALA A 83 5.30 -1.41 -9.04
CA ALA A 83 6.42 -0.52 -8.74
C ALA A 83 6.50 0.66 -9.72
N ASP A 84 6.19 0.42 -11.01
CA ASP A 84 6.18 1.46 -12.04
C ASP A 84 5.09 2.51 -11.78
N LEU A 85 3.87 2.07 -11.42
CA LEU A 85 2.80 2.98 -11.06
C LEU A 85 3.14 3.78 -9.79
N GLN A 86 3.72 3.11 -8.77
CA GLN A 86 4.16 3.79 -7.56
C GLN A 86 5.20 4.87 -7.84
N ALA A 87 6.15 4.61 -8.73
CA ALA A 87 7.18 5.58 -9.10
C ALA A 87 6.59 6.86 -9.73
N LEU A 88 5.43 6.75 -10.41
CA LEU A 88 4.71 7.90 -10.96
C LEU A 88 3.91 8.67 -9.90
N MET A 89 3.61 8.03 -8.77
CA MET A 89 2.81 8.63 -7.69
C MET A 89 3.64 9.45 -6.69
N HIS A 90 4.95 9.25 -6.65
CA HIS A 90 5.85 9.88 -5.68
C HIS A 90 6.93 10.75 -6.36
N PRO A 91 7.38 11.86 -5.72
CA PRO A 91 6.98 12.32 -4.38
C PRO A 91 5.56 12.86 -4.35
N ARG A 92 4.86 12.64 -3.23
CA ARG A 92 3.48 13.07 -3.05
C ARG A 92 3.39 14.19 -2.02
N THR A 93 2.70 15.27 -2.37
CA THR A 93 2.39 16.34 -1.43
C THR A 93 1.27 15.86 -0.48
N GLY A 94 1.50 16.00 0.83
CA GLY A 94 0.47 15.65 1.80
C GLY A 94 -0.71 16.62 1.75
N VAL A 95 -1.92 16.10 1.93
CA VAL A 95 -3.19 16.86 1.91
C VAL A 95 -3.20 17.96 3.01
N SER A 96 -2.55 17.71 4.14
CA SER A 96 -2.47 18.67 5.24
C SER A 96 -1.03 18.98 5.64
N ARG A 97 -0.80 20.22 6.08
CA ARG A 97 0.49 20.58 6.70
C ARG A 97 0.59 19.98 8.10
N TRP A 98 1.69 19.31 8.37
CA TRP A 98 1.98 18.83 9.72
C TRP A 98 2.46 19.98 10.61
N SER A 99 2.02 19.97 11.87
CA SER A 99 2.56 20.86 12.90
C SER A 99 4.06 20.59 13.13
N PRO A 100 4.82 21.57 13.66
CA PRO A 100 6.24 21.35 14.01
C PRO A 100 6.45 20.13 14.91
N ALA A 101 5.59 19.94 15.90
CA ALA A 101 5.65 18.79 16.80
C ALA A 101 5.44 17.46 16.07
N ARG A 102 4.48 17.38 15.12
CA ARG A 102 4.26 16.18 14.32
C ARG A 102 5.43 15.89 13.37
N LYS A 103 6.05 16.93 12.81
CA LYS A 103 7.26 16.80 11.98
C LYS A 103 8.42 16.22 12.79
N ALA A 104 8.66 16.74 14.00
CA ALA A 104 9.70 16.27 14.89
C ALA A 104 9.51 14.79 15.26
N ARG A 105 8.28 14.38 15.59
CA ARG A 105 7.96 12.96 15.85
C ARG A 105 8.20 12.08 14.62
N ALA A 106 7.79 12.53 13.45
CA ALA A 106 8.03 11.80 12.20
C ALA A 106 9.53 11.66 11.90
N GLN A 107 10.31 12.69 12.16
CA GLN A 107 11.77 12.65 11.97
C GLN A 107 12.42 11.66 12.92
N ALA A 108 12.09 11.68 14.20
CA ALA A 108 12.62 10.72 15.18
C ALA A 108 12.25 9.27 14.82
N LEU A 109 11.01 9.04 14.38
CA LEU A 109 10.56 7.72 13.92
C LEU A 109 11.31 7.29 12.65
N LEU A 110 11.56 8.21 11.73
CA LEU A 110 12.31 7.92 10.50
C LEU A 110 13.75 7.50 10.80
N GLU A 111 14.41 8.17 11.74
CA GLU A 111 15.76 7.81 12.22
C GLU A 111 15.78 6.43 12.86
N PHE A 112 14.82 6.16 13.74
CA PHE A 112 14.64 4.84 14.35
C PHE A 112 14.48 3.71 13.33
N VAL A 113 13.69 3.94 12.26
CA VAL A 113 13.53 2.96 11.17
C VAL A 113 14.80 2.83 10.33
N ARG A 114 15.52 3.94 10.10
CA ARG A 114 16.81 3.91 9.36
C ARG A 114 17.86 3.08 10.07
N GLU A 115 18.00 3.24 11.37
CA GLU A 115 18.96 2.50 12.19
C GLU A 115 18.69 1.00 12.20
N ARG A 116 17.42 0.59 12.22
CA ARG A 116 17.00 -0.82 12.28
C ARG A 116 16.77 -1.45 10.90
N GLY A 117 16.61 -0.66 9.86
CA GLY A 117 16.33 -1.11 8.50
C GLY A 117 14.90 -1.61 8.29
N LEU A 118 14.42 -2.50 9.13
CA LEU A 118 13.07 -3.07 9.09
C LEU A 118 12.47 -3.07 10.50
N VAL A 119 11.26 -2.54 10.64
CA VAL A 119 10.61 -2.38 11.95
C VAL A 119 9.14 -2.79 11.85
N HIS A 120 8.66 -3.49 12.86
CA HIS A 120 7.25 -3.80 13.03
C HIS A 120 6.54 -2.62 13.75
N PRO A 121 5.30 -2.22 13.38
CA PRO A 121 4.57 -1.14 14.04
C PRO A 121 4.48 -1.25 15.56
N ARG A 122 4.41 -2.48 16.10
CA ARG A 122 4.42 -2.72 17.56
C ARG A 122 5.73 -2.31 18.24
N GLU A 123 6.87 -2.44 17.55
CA GLU A 123 8.17 -1.99 18.07
C GLU A 123 8.23 -0.47 18.14
N VAL A 124 7.60 0.21 17.15
CA VAL A 124 7.45 1.66 17.16
C VAL A 124 6.55 2.12 18.30
N ASP A 125 5.40 1.46 18.50
CA ASP A 125 4.49 1.75 19.61
C ASP A 125 5.18 1.56 20.97
N ALA A 126 5.93 0.48 21.14
CA ALA A 126 6.66 0.18 22.39
C ALA A 126 7.77 1.20 22.66
N HIS A 127 8.44 1.71 21.63
CA HIS A 127 9.55 2.66 21.78
C HIS A 127 9.08 4.10 22.00
N PHE A 128 8.07 4.56 21.26
CA PHE A 128 7.67 5.97 21.27
C PHE A 128 6.51 6.31 22.19
N SER A 129 5.66 5.35 22.54
CA SER A 129 4.51 5.53 23.46
C SER A 129 3.68 6.80 23.19
N HIS A 130 3.33 7.09 21.93
CA HIS A 130 2.67 8.33 21.51
C HIS A 130 1.23 8.49 22.04
N GLY A 131 0.69 7.50 22.76
CA GLY A 131 -0.69 7.52 23.25
C GLY A 131 -1.74 7.18 22.21
N SER A 132 -2.98 7.50 22.51
CA SER A 132 -4.14 7.26 21.64
C SER A 132 -4.71 8.56 21.06
N VAL A 133 -5.38 8.45 19.92
CA VAL A 133 -6.14 9.52 19.26
C VAL A 133 -7.51 8.99 18.87
N THR A 134 -8.51 9.87 18.81
CA THR A 134 -9.83 9.53 18.28
C THR A 134 -9.73 9.34 16.77
N ASN A 135 -10.22 8.20 16.27
CA ASN A 135 -10.29 7.94 14.83
C ASN A 135 -11.57 8.55 14.22
N TYR A 136 -11.67 8.51 12.89
CA TYR A 136 -12.83 9.06 12.14
C TYR A 136 -14.18 8.48 12.60
N TRP A 137 -14.21 7.26 13.10
CA TRP A 137 -15.41 6.55 13.53
C TRP A 137 -15.71 6.74 15.03
N GLY A 138 -15.01 7.66 15.72
CA GLY A 138 -15.18 7.92 17.14
C GLY A 138 -14.49 6.91 18.07
N GLY A 139 -13.81 5.91 17.52
CA GLY A 139 -13.03 4.95 18.31
C GLY A 139 -11.61 5.44 18.62
N SER A 140 -10.94 4.78 19.56
CA SER A 140 -9.53 5.05 19.88
C SER A 140 -8.59 4.33 18.91
N SER A 141 -7.58 5.02 18.44
CA SER A 141 -6.48 4.46 17.63
C SER A 141 -5.13 4.91 18.18
N SER A 142 -4.09 4.10 17.96
CA SER A 142 -2.72 4.51 18.31
C SER A 142 -2.31 5.75 17.52
N ALA A 143 -1.79 6.76 18.21
CA ALA A 143 -1.22 7.95 17.57
C ALA A 143 -0.03 7.60 16.68
N THR A 144 0.69 6.54 17.02
CA THR A 144 1.77 5.96 16.21
C THR A 144 1.25 5.42 14.89
N THR A 145 0.14 4.68 14.87
CA THR A 145 -0.49 4.19 13.64
C THR A 145 -0.82 5.35 12.70
N HIS A 146 -1.48 6.40 13.20
CA HIS A 146 -1.78 7.59 12.39
C HIS A 146 -0.54 8.32 11.88
N LEU A 147 0.56 8.28 12.63
CA LEU A 147 1.83 8.86 12.18
C LEU A 147 2.46 8.01 11.09
N LEU A 148 2.50 6.68 11.27
CA LEU A 148 2.99 5.72 10.28
C LEU A 148 2.21 5.82 8.96
N ASP A 149 0.88 5.84 9.02
CA ASP A 149 0.01 6.01 7.84
C ASP A 149 0.31 7.33 7.11
N GLY A 150 0.45 8.41 7.86
CA GLY A 150 0.79 9.71 7.29
C GLY A 150 2.20 9.77 6.69
N MET A 151 3.16 9.04 7.23
CA MET A 151 4.52 8.90 6.70
C MET A 151 4.52 8.01 5.45
N HIS A 152 3.76 6.92 5.49
CA HIS A 152 3.56 6.02 4.35
C HIS A 152 2.93 6.76 3.16
N TYR A 153 1.82 7.49 3.39
CA TYR A 153 1.17 8.31 2.36
C TYR A 153 2.13 9.29 1.69
N ARG A 154 3.08 9.86 2.43
CA ARG A 154 4.10 10.79 1.90
C ARG A 154 5.31 10.10 1.26
N GLY A 155 5.34 8.77 1.25
CA GLY A 155 6.45 8.01 0.71
C GLY A 155 7.72 8.01 1.57
N LEU A 156 7.63 8.42 2.84
CA LEU A 156 8.74 8.38 3.79
C LEU A 156 9.02 6.96 4.27
N LEU A 157 7.98 6.14 4.36
CA LEU A 157 8.04 4.73 4.73
C LEU A 157 7.36 3.87 3.67
N ARG A 158 7.76 2.60 3.58
CA ARG A 158 7.12 1.58 2.74
C ARG A 158 6.86 0.30 3.53
N VAL A 159 5.80 -0.39 3.18
CA VAL A 159 5.60 -1.77 3.60
C VAL A 159 6.66 -2.64 2.93
N ALA A 160 7.47 -3.33 3.72
CA ALA A 160 8.54 -4.18 3.21
C ALA A 160 8.07 -5.63 3.07
N ARG A 161 7.29 -6.11 4.03
CA ARG A 161 6.74 -7.47 4.02
C ARG A 161 5.48 -7.56 4.87
N ARG A 162 4.75 -8.66 4.69
CA ARG A 162 3.62 -9.05 5.54
C ARG A 162 3.89 -10.41 6.16
N ASP A 163 3.85 -10.47 7.48
CA ASP A 163 4.00 -11.71 8.24
C ASP A 163 2.63 -12.06 8.84
N ALA A 164 2.00 -13.14 8.40
CA ALA A 164 0.71 -13.65 8.91
C ALA A 164 -0.38 -12.57 9.11
N GLY A 165 -0.45 -11.58 8.21
CA GLY A 165 -1.38 -10.46 8.29
C GLY A 165 -0.85 -9.22 9.01
N SER A 166 0.35 -9.27 9.59
CA SER A 166 1.07 -8.12 10.13
C SER A 166 1.91 -7.43 9.05
N VAL A 167 2.12 -6.14 9.23
CA VAL A 167 2.88 -5.28 8.30
C VAL A 167 4.22 -4.91 8.95
N SER A 168 5.32 -5.07 8.22
CA SER A 168 6.63 -4.52 8.62
C SER A 168 7.02 -3.41 7.65
N THR A 169 7.51 -2.30 8.17
CA THR A 169 7.84 -1.10 7.40
C THR A 169 9.34 -0.88 7.33
N ARG A 170 9.79 -0.28 6.22
CA ARG A 170 11.16 0.21 6.05
C ARG A 170 11.17 1.64 5.51
N HIS A 171 12.26 2.34 5.73
CA HIS A 171 12.52 3.64 5.13
C HIS A 171 12.61 3.53 3.61
N THR A 172 12.01 4.49 2.91
CA THR A 172 12.18 4.65 1.47
C THR A 172 13.38 5.56 1.23
N SER A 173 14.47 5.03 0.66
CA SER A 173 15.49 5.88 0.06
C SER A 173 14.92 6.38 -1.27
N THR A 174 14.45 7.61 -1.31
CA THR A 174 14.22 8.32 -2.56
C THR A 174 15.59 8.70 -3.12
N HIS A 175 16.12 7.93 -4.05
CA HIS A 175 17.11 8.46 -4.96
C HIS A 175 16.38 9.44 -5.88
N PRO A 176 16.72 10.72 -5.90
CA PRO A 176 16.26 11.61 -6.96
C PRO A 176 16.78 11.01 -8.27
N ARG A 177 15.87 10.58 -9.14
CA ARG A 177 16.27 10.34 -10.53
C ARG A 177 16.69 11.69 -11.11
N ARG A 178 17.96 11.79 -11.52
CA ARG A 178 18.47 12.87 -12.37
C ARG A 178 17.76 12.81 -13.73
#